data_f13d64a24c6480ec69b9a51f71265a90
#
_entry.id   f13d64a24c6480ec69b9a51f71265a90
#
_cell.length_a   1.000
_cell.length_b   1.000
_cell.length_c   1.000
_cell.angle_alpha   90.00
_cell.angle_beta   90.00
_cell.angle_gamma   90.00
#
_symmetry.space_group_name_H-M   'P 1'
#
loop_
_entity.id
_entity.type
_entity.pdbx_description
1 polymer ?
#
loop_
_entity_poly.entity_id
_entity_poly.type
_entity_poly.pdbx_seq_one_letter_code
_entity_poly.pdbx_strand_id
1 'polypeptide(L)'
;MPGFSKFITFYMKIFNLLVILFLFNACANLPGGDARKNPPDPRERVKNNLEQGKGFRLSNAIKNRGGGDFEFASSNELWRATLDVIDFMPLASANYSGGMIITDWYSENNNTNESIKITIRFLTNEIRSDSLYIKVFYKKCENNNNCSVSEKTGPLTKELKKEILKLAVKYKENKDKKNFKPYKLVDPLD
;
A
#
# COMPACT_ATOMS: atom_id res chain seq x y z
N MET A 1 -15.66 -61.14 35.20
CA MET A 1 -16.56 -60.04 35.60
C MET A 1 -17.23 -59.46 34.35
N PRO A 2 -18.37 -59.99 33.92
CA PRO A 2 -18.99 -59.56 32.65
C PRO A 2 -19.93 -58.34 32.73
N GLY A 3 -20.12 -57.78 33.93
CA GLY A 3 -21.05 -56.65 34.13
C GLY A 3 -20.48 -55.27 33.78
N PHE A 4 -19.18 -55.06 33.89
CA PHE A 4 -18.54 -53.78 33.79
C PHE A 4 -18.42 -53.27 32.30
N SER A 5 -18.26 -54.18 31.37
CA SER A 5 -18.21 -53.89 29.94
C SER A 5 -19.54 -53.38 29.37
N LYS A 6 -20.66 -53.97 29.83
CA LYS A 6 -22.00 -53.54 29.37
C LYS A 6 -22.38 -52.15 29.89
N PHE A 7 -21.88 -51.78 31.06
CA PHE A 7 -22.11 -50.47 31.65
C PHE A 7 -21.39 -49.37 30.85
N ILE A 8 -20.16 -49.62 30.49
CA ILE A 8 -19.34 -48.65 29.67
C ILE A 8 -19.94 -48.44 28.27
N THR A 9 -20.40 -49.52 27.62
CA THR A 9 -21.04 -49.41 26.30
C THR A 9 -22.39 -48.69 26.36
N PHE A 10 -23.12 -48.80 27.44
CA PHE A 10 -24.39 -48.08 27.65
C PHE A 10 -24.14 -46.57 27.84
N TYR A 11 -23.17 -46.18 28.66
CA TYR A 11 -22.79 -44.76 28.83
C TYR A 11 -22.23 -44.16 27.58
N MET A 12 -21.43 -44.88 26.78
CA MET A 12 -20.94 -44.40 25.48
C MET A 12 -22.07 -44.14 24.47
N LYS A 13 -23.11 -44.97 24.47
CA LYS A 13 -24.28 -44.74 23.60
C LYS A 13 -25.09 -43.53 24.04
N ILE A 14 -25.28 -43.32 25.33
CA ILE A 14 -25.95 -42.12 25.85
C ILE A 14 -25.13 -40.86 25.57
N PHE A 15 -23.83 -40.92 25.74
CA PHE A 15 -22.93 -39.79 25.41
C PHE A 15 -22.96 -39.41 23.93
N ASN A 16 -22.91 -40.40 23.03
CA ASN A 16 -23.08 -40.17 21.58
C ASN A 16 -24.45 -39.60 21.25
N LEU A 17 -25.52 -40.07 21.89
CA LEU A 17 -26.87 -39.53 21.68
C LEU A 17 -26.95 -38.06 22.14
N LEU A 18 -26.33 -37.68 23.24
CA LEU A 18 -26.24 -36.32 23.76
C LEU A 18 -25.43 -35.40 22.82
N VAL A 19 -24.32 -35.88 22.27
CA VAL A 19 -23.50 -35.15 21.32
C VAL A 19 -24.27 -34.87 20.02
N ILE A 20 -25.01 -35.86 19.51
CA ILE A 20 -25.85 -35.71 18.33
C ILE A 20 -26.97 -34.68 18.59
N LEU A 21 -27.61 -34.73 19.76
CA LEU A 21 -28.66 -33.77 20.15
C LEU A 21 -28.11 -32.34 20.25
N PHE A 22 -26.88 -32.19 20.71
CA PHE A 22 -26.19 -30.88 20.80
C PHE A 22 -25.86 -30.31 19.42
N LEU A 23 -25.49 -31.17 18.46
CA LEU A 23 -25.19 -30.77 17.09
C LEU A 23 -26.42 -30.28 16.34
N PHE A 24 -27.61 -30.84 16.60
CA PHE A 24 -28.85 -30.35 15.99
C PHE A 24 -29.31 -29.00 16.50
N ASN A 25 -28.92 -28.58 17.69
CA ASN A 25 -29.21 -27.23 18.20
C ASN A 25 -28.25 -26.14 17.73
N ALA A 26 -27.07 -26.48 17.18
CA ALA A 26 -26.08 -25.54 16.73
C ALA A 26 -26.51 -24.78 15.45
N CYS A 27 -27.42 -25.33 14.65
CA CYS A 27 -27.91 -24.68 13.42
C CYS A 27 -29.04 -23.67 13.65
N ALA A 28 -29.67 -23.63 14.81
CA ALA A 28 -30.84 -22.78 15.05
C ALA A 28 -30.51 -21.29 15.31
N ASN A 29 -29.25 -20.96 15.61
CA ASN A 29 -28.82 -19.61 16.01
C ASN A 29 -27.89 -18.93 14.96
N LEU A 30 -27.86 -19.41 13.72
CA LEU A 30 -27.21 -18.65 12.67
C LEU A 30 -28.07 -17.42 12.34
N PRO A 31 -27.55 -16.19 12.45
CA PRO A 31 -28.28 -15.00 12.05
C PRO A 31 -28.57 -15.13 10.55
N GLY A 32 -29.80 -15.48 10.21
CA GLY A 32 -30.27 -15.50 8.84
C GLY A 32 -30.12 -14.12 8.25
N GLY A 33 -29.47 -14.00 7.10
CA GLY A 33 -29.37 -12.73 6.40
C GLY A 33 -30.78 -12.19 6.16
N ASP A 34 -31.04 -10.96 6.62
CA ASP A 34 -32.33 -10.30 6.41
C ASP A 34 -32.57 -10.11 4.91
N ALA A 35 -33.48 -10.94 4.35
CA ALA A 35 -33.82 -10.91 2.93
C ALA A 35 -34.40 -9.55 2.46
N ARG A 36 -34.85 -8.71 3.39
CA ARG A 36 -35.27 -7.34 3.08
C ARG A 36 -34.10 -6.41 2.82
N LYS A 37 -32.96 -6.67 3.47
CA LYS A 37 -31.72 -5.90 3.28
C LYS A 37 -30.85 -6.51 2.18
N ASN A 38 -30.86 -7.81 2.04
CA ASN A 38 -30.11 -8.54 1.04
C ASN A 38 -31.02 -9.52 0.28
N PRO A 39 -31.71 -9.05 -0.77
CA PRO A 39 -32.57 -9.92 -1.56
C PRO A 39 -31.79 -11.10 -2.14
N PRO A 40 -32.38 -12.31 -2.22
CA PRO A 40 -31.72 -13.48 -2.79
C PRO A 40 -31.44 -13.31 -4.29
N ASP A 41 -32.25 -12.52 -5.00
CA ASP A 41 -32.04 -12.24 -6.43
C ASP A 41 -30.87 -11.24 -6.62
N PRO A 42 -29.83 -11.61 -7.40
CA PRO A 42 -28.72 -10.73 -7.72
C PRO A 42 -29.14 -9.42 -8.42
N ARG A 43 -30.19 -9.47 -9.26
CA ARG A 43 -30.69 -8.29 -10.00
C ARG A 43 -31.32 -7.26 -9.06
N GLU A 44 -32.09 -7.72 -8.09
CA GLU A 44 -32.66 -6.82 -7.06
C GLU A 44 -31.57 -6.21 -6.18
N ARG A 45 -30.53 -6.96 -5.84
CA ARG A 45 -29.36 -6.41 -5.10
C ARG A 45 -28.66 -5.31 -5.87
N VAL A 46 -28.44 -5.50 -7.17
CA VAL A 46 -27.82 -4.48 -8.03
C VAL A 46 -28.72 -3.26 -8.12
N LYS A 47 -30.02 -3.42 -8.32
CA LYS A 47 -31.00 -2.34 -8.40
C LYS A 47 -31.02 -1.53 -7.09
N ASN A 48 -31.14 -2.20 -5.95
CA ASN A 48 -31.14 -1.56 -4.63
C ASN A 48 -29.81 -0.83 -4.34
N ASN A 49 -28.69 -1.37 -4.76
CA ASN A 49 -27.40 -0.72 -4.62
C ASN A 49 -27.27 0.52 -5.52
N LEU A 50 -27.81 0.49 -6.72
CA LEU A 50 -27.84 1.65 -7.62
C LEU A 50 -28.75 2.76 -7.07
N GLU A 51 -29.94 2.41 -6.61
CA GLU A 51 -30.91 3.36 -6.00
C GLU A 51 -30.36 4.01 -4.71
N GLN A 52 -29.60 3.24 -3.91
CA GLN A 52 -28.94 3.73 -2.70
C GLN A 52 -27.61 4.45 -2.96
N GLY A 53 -27.23 4.62 -4.23
CA GLY A 53 -25.93 5.20 -4.60
C GLY A 53 -24.72 4.34 -4.16
N LYS A 54 -24.94 3.07 -3.82
CA LYS A 54 -23.92 2.09 -3.44
C LYS A 54 -23.42 1.28 -4.64
N GLY A 55 -23.60 1.79 -5.86
CA GLY A 55 -23.06 1.15 -7.05
C GLY A 55 -21.55 0.96 -6.95
N PHE A 56 -21.01 0.08 -7.77
CA PHE A 56 -19.57 -0.18 -7.84
C PHE A 56 -18.82 1.14 -8.07
N ARG A 57 -18.20 1.64 -7.02
CA ARG A 57 -17.27 2.76 -7.11
C ARG A 57 -15.87 2.16 -7.11
N LEU A 58 -15.15 2.37 -8.19
CA LEU A 58 -13.76 1.93 -8.33
C LEU A 58 -12.91 2.37 -7.12
N SER A 59 -13.21 3.55 -6.57
CA SER A 59 -12.57 4.07 -5.35
C SER A 59 -12.79 3.19 -4.12
N ASN A 60 -13.96 2.56 -3.98
CA ASN A 60 -14.25 1.68 -2.83
C ASN A 60 -13.66 0.27 -3.03
N ALA A 61 -13.57 -0.20 -4.27
CA ALA A 61 -12.93 -1.47 -4.58
C ALA A 61 -11.41 -1.40 -4.37
N ILE A 62 -10.81 -0.24 -4.60
CA ILE A 62 -9.38 0.02 -4.36
C ILE A 62 -9.11 0.14 -2.85
N LYS A 63 -9.98 0.80 -2.08
CA LYS A 63 -9.84 0.94 -0.61
C LYS A 63 -9.96 -0.37 0.16
N ASN A 64 -10.76 -1.32 -0.31
CA ASN A 64 -11.01 -2.59 0.38
C ASN A 64 -10.09 -3.75 -0.02
N ARG A 65 -9.31 -3.58 -1.07
CA ARG A 65 -8.21 -4.50 -1.36
C ARG A 65 -6.99 -3.95 -0.64
N GLY A 66 -6.49 -4.66 0.37
CA GLY A 66 -5.26 -4.34 1.11
C GLY A 66 -3.97 -4.33 0.26
N GLY A 67 -4.07 -3.91 -1.00
CA GLY A 67 -3.00 -3.44 -1.85
C GLY A 67 -2.91 -1.94 -1.61
N GLY A 68 -1.79 -1.48 -1.08
CA GLY A 68 -1.57 -0.08 -0.76
C GLY A 68 -2.03 0.82 -1.90
N ASP A 69 -2.87 1.80 -1.57
CA ASP A 69 -3.20 2.88 -2.46
C ASP A 69 -1.89 3.49 -2.93
N PHE A 70 -1.54 3.22 -4.18
CA PHE A 70 -0.50 3.96 -4.87
C PHE A 70 -1.01 5.38 -5.12
N GLU A 71 -1.33 6.10 -4.08
CA GLU A 71 -1.46 7.56 -4.13
C GLU A 71 -0.07 8.17 -4.32
N PHE A 72 0.56 7.89 -5.46
CA PHE A 72 1.84 8.50 -5.78
C PHE A 72 1.71 10.01 -6.00
N ALA A 73 0.49 10.53 -6.24
CA ALA A 73 0.30 11.85 -6.70
C ALA A 73 0.63 12.94 -5.68
N SER A 74 -0.05 13.46 -4.99
CA SER A 74 0.21 14.63 -4.14
C SER A 74 0.36 14.25 -2.68
N SER A 75 0.00 13.03 -2.30
CA SER A 75 -0.06 12.59 -0.91
C SER A 75 1.08 11.67 -0.49
N ASN A 76 1.85 11.12 -1.43
CA ASN A 76 3.01 10.31 -1.09
C ASN A 76 4.22 11.18 -0.76
N GLU A 77 4.62 11.17 0.49
CA GLU A 77 5.71 11.97 1.02
C GLU A 77 7.05 11.64 0.34
N LEU A 78 7.26 10.36 0.01
CA LEU A 78 8.49 9.89 -0.62
C LEU A 78 8.61 10.40 -2.06
N TRP A 79 7.50 10.40 -2.81
CA TRP A 79 7.44 10.93 -4.16
C TRP A 79 7.70 12.44 -4.20
N ARG A 80 7.01 13.19 -3.34
CA ARG A 80 7.21 14.64 -3.22
C ARG A 80 8.64 14.99 -2.85
N ALA A 81 9.18 14.33 -1.82
CA ALA A 81 10.56 14.54 -1.41
C ALA A 81 11.56 14.24 -2.53
N THR A 82 11.27 13.23 -3.35
CA THR A 82 12.13 12.92 -4.49
C THR A 82 12.12 14.04 -5.53
N LEU A 83 10.94 14.53 -5.91
CA LEU A 83 10.81 15.64 -6.86
C LEU A 83 11.54 16.89 -6.36
N ASP A 84 11.39 17.23 -5.09
CA ASP A 84 12.04 18.41 -4.51
C ASP A 84 13.56 18.27 -4.43
N VAL A 85 14.09 17.07 -4.18
CA VAL A 85 15.54 16.83 -4.11
C VAL A 85 16.19 16.90 -5.49
N ILE A 86 15.46 16.52 -6.56
CA ILE A 86 15.98 16.53 -7.92
C ILE A 86 15.46 17.71 -8.77
N ASP A 87 14.83 18.72 -8.16
CA ASP A 87 14.19 19.86 -8.82
C ASP A 87 15.15 20.66 -9.71
N PHE A 88 16.46 20.63 -9.41
CA PHE A 88 17.49 21.27 -10.23
C PHE A 88 17.73 20.59 -11.58
N MET A 89 17.19 19.38 -11.79
CA MET A 89 17.37 18.61 -13.03
C MET A 89 16.06 18.57 -13.85
N PRO A 90 16.13 18.77 -15.17
CA PRO A 90 14.97 18.58 -16.03
C PRO A 90 14.53 17.12 -16.02
N LEU A 91 13.22 16.89 -16.00
CA LEU A 91 12.64 15.56 -16.00
C LEU A 91 12.38 15.10 -17.45
N ALA A 92 12.90 13.91 -17.80
CA ALA A 92 12.57 13.25 -19.06
C ALA A 92 11.23 12.48 -18.94
N SER A 93 10.95 11.89 -17.77
CA SER A 93 9.72 11.16 -17.52
C SER A 93 9.45 11.05 -16.02
N ALA A 94 8.18 11.23 -15.65
CA ALA A 94 7.69 10.93 -14.31
C ALA A 94 6.45 10.04 -14.46
N ASN A 95 6.64 8.74 -14.33
CA ASN A 95 5.57 7.76 -14.41
C ASN A 95 5.05 7.46 -12.99
N TYR A 96 3.92 8.01 -12.73
CA TYR A 96 3.24 7.97 -11.46
C TYR A 96 2.76 6.57 -11.08
N SER A 97 2.03 5.92 -11.99
CA SER A 97 1.49 4.57 -11.78
C SER A 97 2.57 3.50 -11.76
N GLY A 98 3.65 3.70 -12.51
CA GLY A 98 4.79 2.79 -12.55
C GLY A 98 5.82 3.04 -11.45
N GLY A 99 5.63 4.07 -10.62
CA GLY A 99 6.55 4.40 -9.54
C GLY A 99 7.97 4.65 -10.02
N MET A 100 8.14 5.46 -11.09
CA MET A 100 9.44 5.72 -11.66
C MET A 100 9.61 7.17 -12.11
N ILE A 101 10.76 7.76 -11.77
CA ILE A 101 11.18 9.08 -12.22
C ILE A 101 12.50 8.93 -12.98
N ILE A 102 12.59 9.59 -14.12
CA ILE A 102 13.79 9.62 -14.95
C ILE A 102 14.08 11.09 -15.27
N THR A 103 15.27 11.57 -14.91
CA THR A 103 15.73 12.91 -15.31
C THR A 103 16.24 12.89 -16.74
N ASP A 104 16.36 14.05 -17.35
CA ASP A 104 17.16 14.17 -18.55
C ASP A 104 18.66 14.28 -18.20
N TRP A 105 19.52 14.31 -19.22
CA TRP A 105 20.94 14.56 -19.03
C TRP A 105 21.18 15.97 -18.52
N TYR A 106 21.85 16.07 -17.39
CA TYR A 106 22.18 17.32 -16.73
C TYR A 106 23.69 17.49 -16.63
N SER A 107 24.17 18.66 -16.97
CA SER A 107 25.57 19.07 -16.86
C SER A 107 25.66 20.31 -16.01
N GLU A 108 26.47 20.28 -14.98
CA GLU A 108 26.81 21.44 -14.18
C GLU A 108 27.82 22.29 -14.98
N ASN A 109 27.68 23.61 -14.95
CA ASN A 109 28.62 24.56 -15.59
C ASN A 109 28.70 24.56 -17.15
N ASN A 110 27.62 24.17 -17.84
CA ASN A 110 27.63 24.07 -19.32
C ASN A 110 28.77 23.24 -19.90
N ASN A 111 29.37 22.35 -19.09
CA ASN A 111 30.38 21.44 -19.56
C ASN A 111 29.74 20.33 -20.38
N THR A 112 29.71 20.50 -21.71
CA THR A 112 29.07 19.54 -22.62
C THR A 112 29.73 18.15 -22.63
N ASN A 113 30.92 18.04 -22.03
CA ASN A 113 31.71 16.83 -22.06
C ASN A 113 31.30 15.84 -20.96
N GLU A 114 30.69 16.30 -19.88
CA GLU A 114 30.26 15.46 -18.79
C GLU A 114 28.80 15.76 -18.38
N SER A 115 27.96 14.74 -18.31
CA SER A 115 26.59 14.88 -17.87
C SER A 115 26.14 13.68 -17.08
N ILE A 116 25.17 13.89 -16.21
CA ILE A 116 24.58 12.85 -15.38
C ILE A 116 23.09 12.69 -15.70
N LYS A 117 22.60 11.48 -15.53
CA LYS A 117 21.18 11.13 -15.63
C LYS A 117 20.81 10.24 -14.46
N ILE A 118 19.70 10.52 -13.82
CA ILE A 118 19.25 9.79 -12.63
C ILE A 118 17.96 9.06 -12.97
N THR A 119 17.87 7.80 -12.56
CA THR A 119 16.65 7.01 -12.60
C THR A 119 16.31 6.56 -11.19
N ILE A 120 15.11 6.86 -10.71
CA ILE A 120 14.62 6.52 -9.39
C ILE A 120 13.39 5.65 -9.54
N ARG A 121 13.42 4.45 -8.96
CA ARG A 121 12.29 3.54 -8.87
C ARG A 121 11.84 3.42 -7.43
N PHE A 122 10.54 3.56 -7.22
CA PHE A 122 9.87 3.36 -5.93
C PHE A 122 9.44 1.90 -5.84
N LEU A 123 9.96 1.19 -4.88
CA LEU A 123 9.66 -0.22 -4.64
C LEU A 123 8.51 -0.40 -3.66
N THR A 124 8.37 0.54 -2.73
CA THR A 124 7.26 0.61 -1.76
C THR A 124 6.90 2.07 -1.47
N ASN A 125 5.77 2.29 -0.81
CA ASN A 125 5.33 3.62 -0.37
C ASN A 125 5.83 3.99 1.04
N GLU A 126 6.55 3.08 1.68
CA GLU A 126 7.04 3.28 3.02
C GLU A 126 8.35 4.07 3.02
N ILE A 127 8.55 4.90 4.04
CA ILE A 127 9.79 5.68 4.18
C ILE A 127 10.85 4.79 4.84
N ARG A 128 11.52 4.00 3.99
CA ARG A 128 12.59 3.07 4.38
C ARG A 128 13.74 3.13 3.36
N SER A 129 14.92 2.70 3.76
CA SER A 129 16.12 2.73 2.92
C SER A 129 16.04 1.81 1.69
N ASP A 130 15.25 0.76 1.74
CA ASP A 130 15.01 -0.19 0.66
C ASP A 130 13.82 0.17 -0.26
N SER A 131 13.09 1.25 0.07
CA SER A 131 11.96 1.72 -0.74
C SER A 131 12.36 2.38 -2.06
N LEU A 132 13.62 2.80 -2.18
CA LEU A 132 14.15 3.50 -3.32
C LEU A 132 15.29 2.72 -3.98
N TYR A 133 15.17 2.54 -5.28
CA TYR A 133 16.23 2.03 -6.12
C TYR A 133 16.69 3.14 -7.07
N ILE A 134 17.90 3.67 -6.83
CA ILE A 134 18.47 4.82 -7.54
C ILE A 134 19.63 4.35 -8.39
N LYS A 135 19.59 4.69 -9.69
CA LYS A 135 20.68 4.51 -10.65
C LYS A 135 21.16 5.86 -11.13
N VAL A 136 22.47 6.02 -11.19
CA VAL A 136 23.13 7.23 -11.73
C VAL A 136 23.97 6.82 -12.92
N PHE A 137 23.67 7.44 -14.05
CA PHE A 137 24.41 7.27 -15.29
C PHE A 137 25.27 8.49 -15.53
N TYR A 138 26.51 8.25 -15.89
CA TYR A 138 27.47 9.26 -16.27
C TYR A 138 27.75 9.15 -17.76
N LYS A 139 27.60 10.25 -18.47
CA LYS A 139 27.96 10.38 -19.88
C LYS A 139 29.19 11.23 -19.95
N LYS A 140 30.23 10.73 -20.63
CA LYS A 140 31.47 11.44 -20.87
C LYS A 140 31.76 11.45 -22.37
N CYS A 141 31.98 12.63 -22.93
CA CYS A 141 32.27 12.82 -24.34
C CYS A 141 33.72 13.32 -24.50
N GLU A 142 34.52 12.65 -25.29
CA GLU A 142 35.89 13.09 -25.62
C GLU A 142 35.87 14.13 -26.76
N ASN A 143 34.97 13.98 -27.73
CA ASN A 143 34.65 14.91 -28.78
C ASN A 143 33.12 14.85 -29.00
N ASN A 144 32.55 15.83 -29.69
CA ASN A 144 31.11 15.95 -29.89
C ASN A 144 30.37 14.68 -30.38
N ASN A 145 31.10 13.71 -30.94
CA ASN A 145 30.53 12.48 -31.53
C ASN A 145 30.95 11.20 -30.83
N ASN A 146 31.88 11.22 -29.86
CA ASN A 146 32.35 10.03 -29.17
C ASN A 146 32.05 10.13 -27.67
N CYS A 147 30.85 9.67 -27.28
CA CYS A 147 30.39 9.67 -25.91
C CYS A 147 30.27 8.27 -25.35
N SER A 148 30.80 8.05 -24.17
CA SER A 148 30.60 6.83 -23.38
C SER A 148 29.61 7.06 -22.26
N VAL A 149 28.78 6.05 -21.98
CA VAL A 149 27.83 6.07 -20.87
C VAL A 149 28.16 4.93 -19.93
N SER A 150 28.26 5.24 -18.65
CA SER A 150 28.52 4.23 -17.61
C SER A 150 27.58 4.41 -16.42
N GLU A 151 27.05 3.32 -15.88
CA GLU A 151 26.36 3.32 -14.61
C GLU A 151 27.39 3.23 -13.48
N LYS A 152 27.31 4.13 -12.51
CA LYS A 152 28.20 4.09 -11.34
C LYS A 152 27.37 4.16 -10.05
N THR A 153 27.58 3.19 -9.19
CA THR A 153 27.10 3.23 -7.83
C THR A 153 28.16 3.91 -6.97
N GLY A 154 27.84 5.05 -6.40
CA GLY A 154 28.82 5.87 -5.69
C GLY A 154 28.23 6.66 -4.51
N PRO A 155 29.00 7.62 -3.99
CA PRO A 155 28.56 8.49 -2.90
C PRO A 155 27.26 9.24 -3.21
N LEU A 156 27.10 9.72 -4.45
CA LEU A 156 25.91 10.46 -4.90
C LEU A 156 24.62 9.65 -4.73
N THR A 157 24.62 8.36 -5.08
CA THR A 157 23.44 7.49 -4.88
C THR A 157 23.04 7.40 -3.41
N LYS A 158 24.03 7.29 -2.52
CA LYS A 158 23.80 7.21 -1.08
C LYS A 158 23.28 8.53 -0.51
N GLU A 159 23.85 9.63 -0.95
CA GLU A 159 23.49 10.97 -0.54
C GLU A 159 22.09 11.34 -0.99
N LEU A 160 21.75 11.14 -2.27
CA LEU A 160 20.41 11.32 -2.79
C LEU A 160 19.38 10.52 -1.98
N LYS A 161 19.63 9.24 -1.76
CA LYS A 161 18.75 8.40 -0.95
C LYS A 161 18.55 8.96 0.45
N LYS A 162 19.63 9.39 1.11
CA LYS A 162 19.59 9.96 2.46
C LYS A 162 18.76 11.24 2.50
N GLU A 163 18.99 12.17 1.58
CA GLU A 163 18.27 13.45 1.56
C GLU A 163 16.79 13.26 1.20
N ILE A 164 16.46 12.38 0.25
CA ILE A 164 15.08 12.03 -0.07
C ILE A 164 14.34 11.48 1.16
N LEU A 165 14.93 10.50 1.85
CA LEU A 165 14.31 9.90 3.03
C LEU A 165 14.14 10.91 4.17
N LYS A 166 15.14 11.75 4.41
CA LYS A 166 15.10 12.81 5.42
C LYS A 166 13.96 13.81 5.14
N LEU A 167 13.83 14.23 3.90
CA LEU A 167 12.76 15.16 3.51
C LEU A 167 11.37 14.50 3.56
N ALA A 168 11.26 13.22 3.17
CA ALA A 168 10.03 12.45 3.26
C ALA A 168 9.54 12.30 4.71
N VAL A 169 10.45 12.04 5.67
CA VAL A 169 10.11 12.01 7.10
C VAL A 169 9.54 13.37 7.54
N LYS A 170 10.19 14.48 7.16
CA LYS A 170 9.70 15.83 7.48
C LYS A 170 8.29 16.10 6.94
N TYR A 171 8.01 15.64 5.72
CA TYR A 171 6.67 15.77 5.13
C TYR A 171 5.63 14.95 5.86
N LYS A 172 5.97 13.73 6.23
CA LYS A 172 5.11 12.86 7.04
C LYS A 172 4.79 13.48 8.39
N GLU A 173 5.78 13.95 9.12
CA GLU A 173 5.59 14.62 10.41
C GLU A 173 4.67 15.84 10.31
N ASN A 174 4.83 16.67 9.27
CA ASN A 174 4.00 17.84 9.04
C ASN A 174 2.55 17.46 8.72
N LYS A 175 2.34 16.37 7.97
CA LYS A 175 1.01 15.84 7.66
C LYS A 175 0.34 15.29 8.91
N ASP A 176 1.08 14.52 9.70
CA ASP A 176 0.58 13.93 10.94
C ASP A 176 0.18 15.03 11.95
N LYS A 177 0.98 16.08 12.09
CA LYS A 177 0.64 17.26 12.92
C LYS A 177 -0.64 17.96 12.47
N LYS A 178 -0.85 18.11 11.16
CA LYS A 178 -2.08 18.74 10.61
C LYS A 178 -3.32 17.87 10.81
N ASN A 179 -3.15 16.55 10.79
CA ASN A 179 -4.24 15.58 10.92
C ASN A 179 -4.50 15.17 12.38
N PHE A 180 -3.63 15.58 13.30
CA PHE A 180 -3.77 15.26 14.73
C PHE A 180 -5.03 15.93 15.29
N LYS A 181 -6.02 15.10 15.65
CA LYS A 181 -7.17 15.51 16.46
C LYS A 181 -6.93 15.02 17.88
N PRO A 182 -6.81 15.91 18.87
CA PRO A 182 -6.62 15.49 20.26
C PRO A 182 -7.81 14.61 20.67
N TYR A 183 -7.52 13.50 21.34
CA TYR A 183 -8.55 12.63 21.91
C TYR A 183 -9.34 13.43 22.96
N LYS A 184 -10.64 13.57 22.75
CA LYS A 184 -11.52 14.12 23.78
C LYS A 184 -11.80 13.00 24.78
N LEU A 185 -11.27 13.12 25.99
CA LEU A 185 -11.71 12.30 27.11
C LEU A 185 -13.21 12.59 27.30
N VAL A 186 -14.04 11.59 27.03
CA VAL A 186 -15.45 11.64 27.44
C VAL A 186 -15.43 11.42 28.94
N ASP A 187 -15.84 12.42 29.69
CA ASP A 187 -15.96 12.31 31.15
C ASP A 187 -17.02 11.21 31.43
N PRO A 188 -16.69 10.15 32.16
CA PRO A 188 -17.63 9.05 32.37
C PRO A 188 -18.82 9.39 33.29
N LEU A 189 -19.01 10.68 33.61
CA LEU A 189 -20.02 11.19 34.56
C LEU A 189 -21.05 12.14 33.92
N ASP A 190 -21.11 12.29 32.55
CA ASP A 190 -22.20 12.97 31.88
C ASP A 190 -23.25 11.99 31.32
#